data_e8c3759271ac6a1aff7a0f9aa3612d50
#
_entry.id   e8c3759271ac6a1aff7a0f9aa3612d50
#
_cell.length_a   1.000
_cell.length_b   1.000
_cell.length_c   1.000
_cell.angle_alpha   90.00
_cell.angle_beta   90.00
_cell.angle_gamma   90.00
#
_symmetry.space_group_name_H-M   'P 1'
#
loop_
_entity.id
_entity.type
_entity.pdbx_description
1 polymer ?
#
loop_
_entity_poly.entity_id
_entity_poly.type
_entity_poly.pdbx_seq_one_letter_code
_entity_poly.pdbx_strand_id
1 'polypeptide(L)'
;RKGLQGRGKKLSLWILGDSAAAGVGVEHQQQALSGQLTSQLQSCNTVNWELDAKTGVNSTELIEKLKAKNGACYDVVVLSIGVNDVTSFISPKSWARNIERIAEVLTTKFQAKQVLFSAVPPMHLFPALPQPLRWWVGLRAKKLDGLLRTTLIKHKHCTYVPITFPITSECIASDGFHPGQLAYNVWAKELAQQIQFKLS
;
A
#
# COMPACT_ATOMS: atom_id res chain seq x y z
N ARG A 1 -7.69 7.26 10.79
CA ARG A 1 -6.93 8.37 11.42
C ARG A 1 -6.73 9.50 10.43
N LYS A 2 -6.56 10.75 10.91
CA LYS A 2 -6.36 11.94 10.05
C LYS A 2 -5.38 12.89 10.72
N GLY A 3 -4.72 13.74 9.94
CA GLY A 3 -3.82 14.77 10.45
C GLY A 3 -3.42 15.79 9.41
N LEU A 4 -2.78 16.86 9.88
CA LEU A 4 -2.22 17.94 9.06
C LEU A 4 -0.79 18.20 9.52
N GLN A 5 0.16 18.20 8.61
CA GLN A 5 1.59 18.38 8.91
C GLN A 5 2.30 19.17 7.80
N GLY A 6 3.37 19.87 8.19
CA GLY A 6 4.27 20.54 7.27
C GLY A 6 3.85 21.95 6.85
N ARG A 7 4.64 22.53 5.95
CA ARG A 7 4.42 23.87 5.36
C ARG A 7 4.73 23.82 3.87
N GLY A 8 3.97 24.58 3.07
CA GLY A 8 4.16 24.64 1.62
C GLY A 8 2.89 24.35 0.84
N LYS A 9 3.03 23.76 -0.36
CA LYS A 9 1.90 23.43 -1.25
C LYS A 9 0.98 22.44 -0.57
N LYS A 10 -0.33 22.67 -0.62
CA LYS A 10 -1.33 21.74 -0.06
C LYS A 10 -1.31 20.41 -0.81
N LEU A 11 -1.24 19.31 -0.07
CA LEU A 11 -1.27 17.95 -0.58
C LEU A 11 -2.29 17.14 0.20
N SER A 12 -3.32 16.61 -0.48
CA SER A 12 -4.30 15.70 0.10
C SER A 12 -3.86 14.26 -0.15
N LEU A 13 -3.50 13.55 0.93
CA LEU A 13 -2.96 12.18 0.90
C LEU A 13 -3.93 11.20 1.57
N TRP A 14 -4.27 10.12 0.87
CA TRP A 14 -5.05 9.03 1.44
C TRP A 14 -4.25 7.74 1.43
N ILE A 15 -4.07 7.11 2.59
CA ILE A 15 -3.38 5.82 2.75
C ILE A 15 -4.43 4.76 3.02
N LEU A 16 -4.51 3.79 2.13
CA LEU A 16 -5.46 2.67 2.14
C LEU A 16 -4.73 1.34 2.29
N GLY A 17 -5.38 0.37 2.91
CA GLY A 17 -4.87 -0.99 2.85
C GLY A 17 -5.19 -1.87 4.04
N ASP A 18 -4.31 -2.83 4.23
CA ASP A 18 -4.39 -3.90 5.22
C ASP A 18 -3.58 -3.58 6.50
N SER A 19 -3.11 -4.62 7.20
CA SER A 19 -2.32 -4.50 8.42
C SER A 19 -1.01 -3.75 8.24
N ALA A 20 -0.32 -3.91 7.09
CA ALA A 20 0.90 -3.20 6.81
C ALA A 20 0.65 -1.68 6.64
N ALA A 21 -0.40 -1.28 5.93
CA ALA A 21 -0.79 0.13 5.86
C ALA A 21 -1.22 0.68 7.23
N ALA A 22 -1.87 -0.13 8.08
CA ALA A 22 -2.29 0.25 9.43
C ALA A 22 -1.11 0.47 10.39
N GLY A 23 0.07 -0.07 10.09
CA GLY A 23 1.29 0.06 10.89
C GLY A 23 1.50 -1.07 11.88
N VAL A 24 0.96 -2.27 11.60
CA VAL A 24 1.29 -3.47 12.38
C VAL A 24 2.77 -3.78 12.22
N GLY A 25 3.41 -4.18 13.32
CA GLY A 25 4.86 -4.48 13.37
C GLY A 25 5.71 -3.39 14.02
N VAL A 26 5.12 -2.24 14.39
CA VAL A 26 5.78 -1.16 15.13
C VAL A 26 4.89 -0.64 16.26
N GLU A 27 5.52 -0.08 17.30
CA GLU A 27 4.81 0.36 18.50
C GLU A 27 4.09 1.70 18.31
N HIS A 28 4.69 2.61 17.54
CA HIS A 28 4.19 3.96 17.37
C HIS A 28 3.87 4.28 15.91
N GLN A 29 2.79 5.06 15.70
CA GLN A 29 2.34 5.45 14.35
C GLN A 29 3.41 6.25 13.57
N GLN A 30 4.29 6.98 14.27
CA GLN A 30 5.41 7.70 13.66
C GLN A 30 6.42 6.76 12.99
N GLN A 31 6.53 5.52 13.45
CA GLN A 31 7.40 4.48 12.88
C GLN A 31 6.73 3.71 11.74
N ALA A 32 5.39 3.78 11.65
CA ALA A 32 4.59 3.13 10.61
C ALA A 32 4.61 3.92 9.29
N LEU A 33 4.09 3.31 8.22
CA LEU A 33 4.06 3.90 6.88
C LEU A 33 3.51 5.33 6.86
N SER A 34 2.38 5.59 7.52
CA SER A 34 1.74 6.91 7.51
C SER A 34 2.61 7.98 8.17
N GLY A 35 3.23 7.69 9.32
CA GLY A 35 4.13 8.61 10.01
C GLY A 35 5.40 8.87 9.23
N GLN A 36 6.03 7.82 8.70
CA GLN A 36 7.25 7.92 7.89
C GLN A 36 6.99 8.68 6.57
N LEU A 37 5.91 8.39 5.87
CA LEU A 37 5.58 9.04 4.60
C LEU A 37 5.24 10.53 4.79
N THR A 38 4.43 10.86 5.78
CA THR A 38 4.09 12.26 6.07
C THR A 38 5.31 13.06 6.50
N SER A 39 6.23 12.45 7.25
CA SER A 39 7.52 13.05 7.62
C SER A 39 8.41 13.36 6.40
N GLN A 40 8.44 12.50 5.39
CA GLN A 40 9.19 12.75 4.15
C GLN A 40 8.57 13.88 3.32
N LEU A 41 7.23 13.99 3.30
CA LEU A 41 6.53 14.95 2.44
C LEU A 41 6.39 16.35 3.05
N GLN A 42 6.44 16.48 4.39
CA GLN A 42 6.19 17.74 5.09
C GLN A 42 7.23 18.84 4.87
N SER A 43 8.42 18.50 4.35
CA SER A 43 9.48 19.46 4.06
C SER A 43 9.10 20.47 2.97
N CYS A 44 8.29 20.04 1.99
CA CYS A 44 7.88 20.84 0.84
C CYS A 44 6.35 21.03 0.74
N ASN A 45 5.56 20.30 1.57
CA ASN A 45 4.13 20.30 1.48
C ASN A 45 3.45 20.51 2.84
N THR A 46 2.27 21.10 2.81
CA THR A 46 1.28 21.00 3.88
C THR A 46 0.42 19.77 3.58
N VAL A 47 0.73 18.65 4.24
CA VAL A 47 0.11 17.34 4.00
C VAL A 47 -1.14 17.19 4.86
N ASN A 48 -2.31 17.19 4.22
CA ASN A 48 -3.57 16.76 4.84
C ASN A 48 -3.75 15.27 4.54
N TRP A 49 -3.56 14.43 5.56
CA TRP A 49 -3.54 12.98 5.36
C TRP A 49 -4.68 12.27 6.07
N GLU A 50 -5.16 11.20 5.43
CA GLU A 50 -6.11 10.25 5.99
C GLU A 50 -5.54 8.84 5.89
N LEU A 51 -5.59 8.08 6.99
CA LEU A 51 -5.28 6.65 7.03
C LEU A 51 -6.57 5.86 7.24
N ASP A 52 -6.90 5.01 6.26
CA ASP A 52 -8.06 4.15 6.27
C ASP A 52 -7.64 2.70 5.95
N ALA A 53 -7.05 2.05 6.94
CA ALA A 53 -6.53 0.70 6.84
C ALA A 53 -7.13 -0.21 7.92
N LYS A 54 -7.34 -1.47 7.57
CA LYS A 54 -7.91 -2.49 8.46
C LYS A 54 -7.17 -3.82 8.27
N THR A 55 -6.69 -4.39 9.37
CA THR A 55 -6.07 -5.72 9.39
C THR A 55 -6.97 -6.77 8.74
N GLY A 56 -6.39 -7.61 7.90
CA GLY A 56 -7.07 -8.74 7.27
C GLY A 56 -7.85 -8.39 6.00
N VAL A 57 -7.98 -7.10 5.65
CA VAL A 57 -8.75 -6.68 4.47
C VAL A 57 -8.11 -7.20 3.18
N ASN A 58 -8.91 -7.80 2.30
CA ASN A 58 -8.54 -8.20 0.95
C ASN A 58 -9.12 -7.24 -0.11
N SER A 59 -8.79 -7.45 -1.37
CA SER A 59 -9.23 -6.57 -2.48
C SER A 59 -10.75 -6.52 -2.65
N THR A 60 -11.47 -7.60 -2.40
CA THR A 60 -12.93 -7.65 -2.51
C THR A 60 -13.59 -6.79 -1.44
N GLU A 61 -13.17 -6.95 -0.19
CA GLU A 61 -13.67 -6.16 0.94
C GLU A 61 -13.33 -4.67 0.78
N LEU A 62 -12.15 -4.37 0.25
CA LEU A 62 -11.76 -2.99 -0.04
C LEU A 62 -12.70 -2.34 -1.08
N ILE A 63 -13.09 -3.05 -2.13
CA ILE A 63 -14.04 -2.55 -3.13
C ILE A 63 -15.37 -2.18 -2.47
N GLU A 64 -15.92 -3.05 -1.63
CA GLU A 64 -17.19 -2.78 -0.95
C GLU A 64 -17.08 -1.56 -0.02
N LYS A 65 -15.97 -1.43 0.69
CA LYS A 65 -15.67 -0.25 1.51
C LYS A 65 -15.61 1.04 0.68
N LEU A 66 -14.93 1.00 -0.47
CA LEU A 66 -14.83 2.15 -1.39
C LEU A 66 -16.20 2.52 -2.00
N LYS A 67 -17.05 1.55 -2.28
CA LYS A 67 -18.42 1.80 -2.77
C LYS A 67 -19.28 2.49 -1.71
N ALA A 68 -19.20 2.06 -0.44
CA ALA A 68 -19.97 2.59 0.67
C ALA A 68 -19.51 3.99 1.13
N LYS A 69 -18.22 4.32 0.96
CA LYS A 69 -17.65 5.61 1.39
C LYS A 69 -18.14 6.75 0.46
N ASN A 70 -18.49 7.91 1.05
CA ASN A 70 -18.83 9.11 0.26
C ASN A 70 -17.61 9.56 -0.57
N GLY A 71 -17.86 10.14 -1.73
CA GLY A 71 -16.82 10.70 -2.60
C GLY A 71 -16.05 11.83 -1.91
N ALA A 72 -14.77 11.92 -2.19
CA ALA A 72 -13.87 13.00 -1.77
C ALA A 72 -12.76 13.11 -2.82
N CYS A 73 -12.05 14.25 -2.85
CA CYS A 73 -10.97 14.44 -3.80
C CYS A 73 -9.62 14.27 -3.09
N TYR A 74 -8.72 13.51 -3.69
CA TYR A 74 -7.36 13.31 -3.18
C TYR A 74 -6.34 13.60 -4.27
N ASP A 75 -5.24 14.29 -3.90
CA ASP A 75 -4.13 14.45 -4.82
C ASP A 75 -3.40 13.12 -5.00
N VAL A 76 -3.16 12.41 -3.90
CA VAL A 76 -2.45 11.13 -3.89
C VAL A 76 -3.19 10.10 -3.04
N VAL A 77 -3.32 8.89 -3.58
CA VAL A 77 -3.75 7.70 -2.84
C VAL A 77 -2.61 6.69 -2.83
N VAL A 78 -2.23 6.20 -1.66
CA VAL A 78 -1.29 5.09 -1.48
C VAL A 78 -2.07 3.86 -1.06
N LEU A 79 -1.87 2.76 -1.77
CA LEU A 79 -2.57 1.51 -1.52
C LEU A 79 -1.60 0.36 -1.24
N SER A 80 -1.80 -0.31 -0.09
CA SER A 80 -1.13 -1.57 0.28
C SER A 80 -2.18 -2.65 0.45
N ILE A 81 -2.21 -3.60 -0.50
CA ILE A 81 -3.18 -4.71 -0.54
C ILE A 81 -2.56 -5.91 -1.24
N GLY A 82 -3.03 -7.11 -0.95
CA GLY A 82 -2.66 -8.31 -1.70
C GLY A 82 -2.17 -9.48 -0.84
N VAL A 83 -1.56 -9.21 0.31
CA VAL A 83 -1.13 -10.29 1.24
C VAL A 83 -2.35 -11.14 1.65
N ASN A 84 -3.46 -10.51 2.00
CA ASN A 84 -4.70 -11.21 2.37
C ASN A 84 -5.38 -11.86 1.16
N ASP A 85 -5.20 -11.35 -0.05
CA ASP A 85 -5.65 -11.99 -1.29
C ASP A 85 -4.88 -13.28 -1.59
N VAL A 86 -3.58 -13.30 -1.28
CA VAL A 86 -2.75 -14.51 -1.36
C VAL A 86 -3.25 -15.56 -0.37
N THR A 87 -3.46 -15.19 0.89
CA THR A 87 -3.82 -16.13 1.97
C THR A 87 -5.29 -16.57 1.94
N SER A 88 -6.20 -15.74 1.45
CA SER A 88 -7.62 -16.11 1.24
C SER A 88 -7.90 -16.78 -0.11
N PHE A 89 -6.87 -17.16 -0.84
CA PHE A 89 -6.95 -17.92 -2.09
C PHE A 89 -7.79 -17.27 -3.20
N ILE A 90 -7.86 -15.95 -3.26
CA ILE A 90 -8.53 -15.25 -4.35
C ILE A 90 -7.94 -15.69 -5.70
N SER A 91 -8.80 -16.00 -6.68
CA SER A 91 -8.32 -16.44 -7.98
C SER A 91 -7.54 -15.32 -8.70
N PRO A 92 -6.51 -15.66 -9.49
CA PRO A 92 -5.75 -14.66 -10.28
C PRO A 92 -6.65 -13.78 -11.16
N LYS A 93 -7.71 -14.35 -11.73
CA LYS A 93 -8.69 -13.62 -12.55
C LYS A 93 -9.51 -12.62 -11.72
N SER A 94 -9.95 -13.04 -10.53
CA SER A 94 -10.67 -12.15 -9.61
C SER A 94 -9.77 -11.05 -9.08
N TRP A 95 -8.51 -11.36 -8.74
CA TRP A 95 -7.52 -10.37 -8.33
C TRP A 95 -7.33 -9.28 -9.39
N ALA A 96 -7.03 -9.64 -10.64
CA ALA A 96 -6.84 -8.66 -11.71
C ALA A 96 -8.07 -7.76 -11.88
N ARG A 97 -9.29 -8.34 -11.89
CA ARG A 97 -10.54 -7.59 -11.96
C ARG A 97 -10.75 -6.65 -10.77
N ASN A 98 -10.39 -7.11 -9.57
CA ASN A 98 -10.49 -6.28 -8.37
C ASN A 98 -9.53 -5.09 -8.44
N ILE A 99 -8.30 -5.27 -8.90
CA ILE A 99 -7.33 -4.18 -9.09
C ILE A 99 -7.85 -3.17 -10.12
N GLU A 100 -8.36 -3.61 -11.28
CA GLU A 100 -8.99 -2.74 -12.26
C GLU A 100 -10.13 -1.92 -11.64
N ARG A 101 -11.01 -2.57 -10.88
CA ARG A 101 -12.14 -1.90 -10.23
C ARG A 101 -11.72 -0.92 -9.15
N ILE A 102 -10.70 -1.24 -8.35
CA ILE A 102 -10.14 -0.32 -7.34
C ILE A 102 -9.54 0.90 -8.04
N ALA A 103 -8.71 0.71 -9.07
CA ALA A 103 -8.11 1.80 -9.84
C ALA A 103 -9.18 2.72 -10.44
N GLU A 104 -10.23 2.15 -11.04
CA GLU A 104 -11.35 2.89 -11.61
C GLU A 104 -12.10 3.71 -10.54
N VAL A 105 -12.47 3.10 -9.41
CA VAL A 105 -13.20 3.79 -8.33
C VAL A 105 -12.36 4.91 -7.72
N LEU A 106 -11.07 4.70 -7.49
CA LEU A 106 -10.20 5.73 -6.93
C LEU A 106 -10.02 6.91 -7.87
N THR A 107 -9.96 6.69 -9.16
CA THR A 107 -9.76 7.78 -10.15
C THR A 107 -11.06 8.48 -10.53
N THR A 108 -12.20 7.79 -10.53
CA THR A 108 -13.49 8.38 -10.91
C THR A 108 -14.27 8.95 -9.73
N LYS A 109 -14.55 8.13 -8.71
CA LYS A 109 -15.36 8.54 -7.55
C LYS A 109 -14.59 9.45 -6.58
N PHE A 110 -13.29 9.14 -6.35
CA PHE A 110 -12.43 9.89 -5.44
C PHE A 110 -11.49 10.86 -6.15
N GLN A 111 -11.60 10.98 -7.48
CA GLN A 111 -10.86 11.93 -8.31
C GLN A 111 -9.36 11.96 -7.97
N ALA A 112 -8.79 10.80 -7.60
CA ALA A 112 -7.39 10.68 -7.27
C ALA A 112 -6.51 11.05 -8.48
N LYS A 113 -5.64 12.05 -8.32
CA LYS A 113 -4.74 12.49 -9.39
C LYS A 113 -3.61 11.49 -9.60
N GLN A 114 -3.18 10.84 -8.52
CA GLN A 114 -2.16 9.78 -8.55
C GLN A 114 -2.55 8.68 -7.56
N VAL A 115 -2.47 7.43 -8.00
CA VAL A 115 -2.68 6.23 -7.16
C VAL A 115 -1.42 5.38 -7.19
N LEU A 116 -0.78 5.18 -6.04
CA LEU A 116 0.41 4.36 -5.88
C LEU A 116 0.02 3.01 -5.30
N PHE A 117 0.18 1.97 -6.07
CA PHE A 117 -0.05 0.58 -5.64
C PHE A 117 1.28 -0.04 -5.22
N SER A 118 1.42 -0.33 -3.95
CA SER A 118 2.58 -1.07 -3.45
C SER A 118 2.54 -2.52 -3.93
N ALA A 119 3.70 -3.06 -4.26
CA ALA A 119 3.88 -4.44 -4.68
C ALA A 119 3.36 -5.44 -3.65
N VAL A 120 2.92 -6.61 -4.10
CA VAL A 120 2.69 -7.76 -3.20
C VAL A 120 4.05 -8.30 -2.77
N PRO A 121 4.34 -8.38 -1.46
CA PRO A 121 5.66 -8.76 -0.98
C PRO A 121 6.02 -10.20 -1.34
N PRO A 122 7.34 -10.53 -1.42
CA PRO A 122 7.82 -11.88 -1.71
C PRO A 122 7.65 -12.80 -0.50
N MET A 123 6.44 -13.31 -0.28
CA MET A 123 6.03 -14.06 0.93
C MET A 123 6.84 -15.35 1.18
N HIS A 124 7.55 -15.86 0.17
CA HIS A 124 8.48 -16.98 0.37
C HIS A 124 9.68 -16.65 1.26
N LEU A 125 9.91 -15.37 1.54
CA LEU A 125 10.97 -14.89 2.43
C LEU A 125 10.48 -14.64 3.87
N PHE A 126 9.17 -14.78 4.17
CA PHE A 126 8.61 -14.48 5.47
C PHE A 126 8.96 -15.58 6.50
N PRO A 127 9.73 -15.25 7.57
CA PRO A 127 10.17 -16.23 8.55
C PRO A 127 9.01 -16.94 9.28
N ALA A 128 7.90 -16.24 9.54
CA ALA A 128 6.74 -16.78 10.26
C ALA A 128 6.04 -17.92 9.50
N LEU A 129 6.26 -18.06 8.21
CA LEU A 129 5.59 -19.08 7.41
C LEU A 129 6.41 -20.39 7.37
N PRO A 130 5.86 -21.53 7.82
CA PRO A 130 6.55 -22.80 7.76
C PRO A 130 6.56 -23.38 6.32
N GLN A 131 7.53 -24.25 6.02
CA GLN A 131 7.50 -25.07 4.80
C GLN A 131 6.51 -26.25 4.96
N PRO A 132 5.81 -26.65 3.89
CA PRO A 132 5.88 -26.15 2.51
C PRO A 132 5.00 -24.94 2.21
N LEU A 133 4.20 -24.47 3.19
CA LEU A 133 3.25 -23.37 3.02
C LEU A 133 3.94 -22.10 2.48
N ARG A 134 5.11 -21.75 3.05
CA ARG A 134 5.89 -20.57 2.66
C ARG A 134 6.26 -20.57 1.17
N TRP A 135 6.70 -21.71 0.66
CA TRP A 135 7.01 -21.87 -0.77
C TRP A 135 5.76 -21.65 -1.62
N TRP A 136 4.64 -22.26 -1.24
CA TRP A 136 3.41 -22.22 -2.02
C TRP A 136 2.76 -20.81 -2.03
N VAL A 137 2.65 -20.13 -0.88
CA VAL A 137 2.14 -18.75 -0.83
C VAL A 137 3.08 -17.78 -1.55
N GLY A 138 4.39 -18.05 -1.54
CA GLY A 138 5.37 -17.29 -2.30
C GLY A 138 5.15 -17.33 -3.81
N LEU A 139 4.85 -18.51 -4.36
CA LEU A 139 4.49 -18.64 -5.78
C LEU A 139 3.21 -17.86 -6.11
N ARG A 140 2.21 -17.92 -5.23
CA ARG A 140 0.98 -17.16 -5.39
C ARG A 140 1.24 -15.65 -5.32
N ALA A 141 1.99 -15.19 -4.34
CA ALA A 141 2.36 -13.78 -4.18
C ALA A 141 3.04 -13.25 -5.45
N LYS A 142 4.05 -13.98 -5.97
CA LYS A 142 4.71 -13.65 -7.23
C LYS A 142 3.75 -13.53 -8.42
N LYS A 143 2.77 -14.47 -8.51
CA LYS A 143 1.75 -14.43 -9.56
C LYS A 143 0.83 -13.23 -9.43
N LEU A 144 0.33 -12.92 -8.23
CA LEU A 144 -0.54 -11.76 -7.99
C LEU A 144 0.21 -10.44 -8.21
N ASP A 145 1.48 -10.35 -7.79
CA ASP A 145 2.31 -9.17 -8.04
C ASP A 145 2.54 -8.92 -9.55
N GLY A 146 2.84 -9.96 -10.31
CA GLY A 146 2.95 -9.85 -11.77
C GLY A 146 1.66 -9.37 -12.44
N LEU A 147 0.51 -9.85 -11.97
CA LEU A 147 -0.81 -9.39 -12.46
C LEU A 147 -1.08 -7.95 -12.03
N LEU A 148 -0.74 -7.54 -10.81
CA LEU A 148 -0.85 -6.15 -10.38
C LEU A 148 -0.09 -5.22 -11.34
N ARG A 149 1.19 -5.52 -11.59
CA ARG A 149 2.04 -4.74 -12.49
C ARG A 149 1.44 -4.63 -13.90
N THR A 150 1.01 -5.75 -14.49
CA THR A 150 0.47 -5.74 -15.86
C THR A 150 -0.89 -5.07 -15.96
N THR A 151 -1.74 -5.20 -14.94
CA THR A 151 -3.05 -4.54 -14.89
C THR A 151 -2.90 -3.02 -14.84
N LEU A 152 -1.97 -2.51 -14.04
CA LEU A 152 -1.79 -1.07 -13.85
C LEU A 152 -1.26 -0.33 -15.09
N ILE A 153 -0.62 -1.01 -16.05
CA ILE A 153 -0.11 -0.38 -17.29
C ILE A 153 -1.21 0.38 -18.04
N LYS A 154 -2.46 -0.08 -17.97
CA LYS A 154 -3.60 0.52 -18.66
C LYS A 154 -4.16 1.76 -17.97
N HIS A 155 -3.74 2.06 -16.73
CA HIS A 155 -4.28 3.11 -15.88
C HIS A 155 -3.28 4.26 -15.68
N LYS A 156 -3.39 5.33 -16.50
CA LYS A 156 -2.42 6.45 -16.52
C LYS A 156 -2.18 7.10 -15.15
N HIS A 157 -3.19 7.13 -14.26
CA HIS A 157 -3.09 7.71 -12.92
C HIS A 157 -2.56 6.74 -11.87
N CYS A 158 -2.36 5.47 -12.25
CA CYS A 158 -1.87 4.43 -11.36
C CYS A 158 -0.38 4.14 -11.60
N THR A 159 0.35 3.94 -10.52
CA THR A 159 1.77 3.59 -10.54
C THR A 159 2.00 2.38 -9.66
N TYR A 160 2.68 1.37 -10.19
CA TYR A 160 3.20 0.27 -9.41
C TYR A 160 4.47 0.73 -8.67
N VAL A 161 4.53 0.48 -7.36
CA VAL A 161 5.69 0.82 -6.52
C VAL A 161 6.30 -0.47 -6.01
N PRO A 162 7.54 -0.81 -6.41
CA PRO A 162 8.21 -2.04 -5.99
C PRO A 162 8.57 -2.00 -4.50
N ILE A 163 8.74 -3.18 -3.89
CA ILE A 163 9.37 -3.30 -2.59
C ILE A 163 10.88 -3.37 -2.81
N THR A 164 11.61 -2.36 -2.35
CA THR A 164 13.05 -2.20 -2.56
C THR A 164 13.89 -2.56 -1.33
N PHE A 165 13.26 -2.72 -0.15
CA PHE A 165 13.96 -3.14 1.06
C PHE A 165 14.14 -4.67 1.11
N PRO A 166 15.26 -5.17 1.65
CA PRO A 166 15.48 -6.60 1.81
C PRO A 166 14.56 -7.17 2.91
N ILE A 167 14.12 -8.42 2.72
CA ILE A 167 13.33 -9.14 3.73
C ILE A 167 14.31 -9.84 4.69
N THR A 168 14.91 -9.06 5.56
CA THR A 168 15.85 -9.52 6.61
C THR A 168 15.22 -9.36 8.00
N SER A 169 15.85 -9.96 9.00
CA SER A 169 15.40 -9.81 10.41
C SER A 169 15.34 -8.36 10.90
N GLU A 170 16.13 -7.46 10.32
CA GLU A 170 16.13 -6.03 10.66
C GLU A 170 14.95 -5.28 10.02
N CYS A 171 14.47 -5.77 8.88
CA CYS A 171 13.38 -5.17 8.12
C CYS A 171 12.01 -5.77 8.47
N ILE A 172 11.97 -6.95 9.07
CA ILE A 172 10.75 -7.63 9.49
C ILE A 172 10.55 -7.46 10.99
N ALA A 173 9.32 -7.23 11.42
CA ALA A 173 8.95 -7.16 12.82
C ALA A 173 9.16 -8.50 13.53
N SER A 174 9.12 -8.50 14.88
CA SER A 174 9.34 -9.69 15.70
C SER A 174 8.35 -10.83 15.44
N ASP A 175 7.19 -10.54 14.82
CA ASP A 175 6.21 -11.54 14.42
C ASP A 175 6.63 -12.35 13.16
N GLY A 176 7.73 -11.96 12.52
CA GLY A 176 8.27 -12.62 11.33
C GLY A 176 7.42 -12.45 10.05
N PHE A 177 6.47 -11.51 10.06
CA PHE A 177 5.49 -11.34 8.98
C PHE A 177 5.30 -9.88 8.54
N HIS A 178 5.14 -8.94 9.46
CA HIS A 178 4.89 -7.53 9.16
C HIS A 178 6.19 -6.75 8.97
N PRO A 179 6.14 -5.60 8.27
CA PRO A 179 7.30 -4.71 8.16
C PRO A 179 7.72 -4.17 9.53
N GLY A 180 9.02 -4.13 9.79
CA GLY A 180 9.61 -3.39 10.90
C GLY A 180 9.83 -1.92 10.55
N GLN A 181 10.31 -1.13 11.52
CA GLN A 181 10.52 0.31 11.35
C GLN A 181 11.43 0.65 10.15
N LEU A 182 12.52 -0.10 9.94
CA LEU A 182 13.44 0.11 8.83
C LEU A 182 12.75 -0.09 7.47
N ALA A 183 11.95 -1.15 7.35
CA ALA A 183 11.17 -1.41 6.13
C ALA A 183 10.16 -0.29 5.86
N TYR A 184 9.44 0.17 6.88
CA TYR A 184 8.52 1.31 6.73
C TYR A 184 9.24 2.60 6.28
N ASN A 185 10.44 2.85 6.78
CA ASN A 185 11.22 4.02 6.38
C ASN A 185 11.64 3.95 4.91
N VAL A 186 12.19 2.81 4.45
CA VAL A 186 12.59 2.62 3.05
C VAL A 186 11.36 2.71 2.14
N TRP A 187 10.28 2.05 2.50
CA TRP A 187 9.03 2.09 1.74
C TRP A 187 8.45 3.51 1.62
N ALA A 188 8.44 4.26 2.72
CA ALA A 188 7.98 5.64 2.72
C ALA A 188 8.86 6.56 1.84
N LYS A 189 10.18 6.36 1.82
CA LYS A 189 11.10 7.10 0.94
C LYS A 189 10.79 6.84 -0.54
N GLU A 190 10.62 5.58 -0.92
CA GLU A 190 10.25 5.22 -2.30
C GLU A 190 8.93 5.86 -2.72
N LEU A 191 7.90 5.78 -1.87
CA LEU A 191 6.61 6.42 -2.13
C LEU A 191 6.74 7.94 -2.24
N ALA A 192 7.50 8.58 -1.36
CA ALA A 192 7.70 10.03 -1.38
C ALA A 192 8.39 10.48 -2.68
N GLN A 193 9.39 9.74 -3.16
CA GLN A 193 10.06 10.02 -4.44
C GLN A 193 9.07 9.94 -5.62
N GLN A 194 8.23 8.90 -5.66
CA GLN A 194 7.21 8.74 -6.71
C GLN A 194 6.14 9.86 -6.67
N ILE A 195 5.80 10.36 -5.49
CA ILE A 195 4.86 11.48 -5.31
C ILE A 195 5.49 12.78 -5.82
N GLN A 196 6.71 13.08 -5.41
CA GLN A 196 7.40 14.33 -5.76
C GLN A 196 7.69 14.43 -7.27
N PHE A 197 8.11 13.32 -7.90
CA PHE A 197 8.40 13.29 -9.34
C PHE A 197 7.19 13.63 -10.21
N LYS A 198 5.97 13.29 -9.78
CA LYS A 198 4.74 13.58 -10.56
C LYS A 198 4.07 14.90 -10.20
N LEU A 199 4.46 15.56 -9.11
CA LEU A 199 3.91 16.85 -8.70
C LEU A 199 4.77 18.05 -9.13
N SER A 200 6.01 17.80 -9.57
CA SER A 200 6.90 18.78 -10.21
C SER A 200 6.58 18.90 -11.69
#